data_dc84e085f14c3e3b4d71b34346325ee9
#
_entry.id   dc84e085f14c3e3b4d71b34346325ee9
#
_cell.length_a   1.000
_cell.length_b   1.000
_cell.length_c   1.000
_cell.angle_alpha   90.00
_cell.angle_beta   90.00
_cell.angle_gamma   90.00
#
_symmetry.space_group_name_H-M   'P 1'
#
loop_
_entity.id
_entity.type
_entity.pdbx_description
1 polymer ?
#
loop_
_entity_poly.entity_id
_entity_poly.type
_entity_poly.pdbx_seq_one_letter_code
_entity_poly.pdbx_strand_id
1 'polypeptide(L)'
;DYNVPDAKKDVGRIIISDGTLQVEEMKQVENYLKVTGKLEFRVLYTADETIPEPASLEGRIPFEEMIYLEQEPDGNLVLKTADVDLTVTVIHSRKLNIKTLAEITIGMEKCVGEELTTDIEGENPVFKKTKEEELLKVFATGKDTYRIKEEVSLSGTKENIGTILWTDVTGGKADTQIGTDELLI
;
A
#
# COMPACT_ATOMS: atom_id res chain seq x y z
N ASP A 1 -19.76 1.86 -11.76
CA ASP A 1 -20.98 1.40 -11.08
C ASP A 1 -20.75 0.03 -10.45
N TYR A 2 -21.22 -0.15 -9.23
CA TYR A 2 -21.08 -1.40 -8.47
C TYR A 2 -22.45 -1.93 -8.07
N ASN A 3 -22.73 -3.18 -8.40
CA ASN A 3 -23.97 -3.84 -7.98
C ASN A 3 -23.79 -4.43 -6.59
N VAL A 4 -24.72 -4.12 -5.70
CA VAL A 4 -24.75 -4.68 -4.34
C VAL A 4 -25.05 -6.18 -4.43
N PRO A 5 -24.20 -7.05 -3.85
CA PRO A 5 -24.40 -8.50 -3.89
C PRO A 5 -25.75 -8.91 -3.26
N ASP A 6 -26.41 -9.94 -3.80
CA ASP A 6 -27.73 -10.38 -3.34
C ASP A 6 -27.77 -10.79 -1.86
N ALA A 7 -26.64 -11.25 -1.33
CA ALA A 7 -26.53 -11.59 0.09
C ALA A 7 -26.47 -10.38 1.04
N LYS A 8 -26.37 -9.16 0.51
CA LYS A 8 -26.33 -7.93 1.30
C LYS A 8 -27.70 -7.25 1.29
N LYS A 9 -28.01 -6.53 2.40
CA LYS A 9 -29.21 -5.72 2.51
C LYS A 9 -29.19 -4.57 1.50
N ASP A 10 -30.37 -4.10 1.12
CA ASP A 10 -30.55 -2.92 0.28
C ASP A 10 -29.93 -1.69 0.94
N VAL A 11 -29.24 -0.88 0.16
CA VAL A 11 -28.52 0.31 0.68
C VAL A 11 -29.49 1.48 0.75
N GLY A 12 -29.74 1.95 1.96
CA GLY A 12 -30.48 3.19 2.19
C GLY A 12 -29.54 4.40 2.20
N ARG A 13 -28.79 4.57 3.28
CA ARG A 13 -27.90 5.72 3.45
C ARG A 13 -26.47 5.28 3.79
N ILE A 14 -25.49 5.84 3.10
CA ILE A 14 -24.07 5.64 3.40
C ILE A 14 -23.70 6.44 4.66
N ILE A 15 -23.04 5.76 5.60
CA ILE A 15 -22.53 6.35 6.84
C ILE A 15 -21.08 6.73 6.64
N ILE A 16 -20.25 5.77 6.19
CA ILE A 16 -18.83 5.96 5.91
C ILE A 16 -18.40 5.04 4.78
N SER A 17 -17.48 5.49 3.97
CA SER A 17 -16.81 4.69 2.96
C SER A 17 -15.31 4.92 3.03
N ASP A 18 -14.55 3.88 2.74
CA ASP A 18 -13.09 3.91 2.73
C ASP A 18 -12.55 2.99 1.63
N GLY A 19 -11.38 3.31 1.12
CA GLY A 19 -10.76 2.55 0.05
C GLY A 19 -9.25 2.53 0.16
N THR A 20 -8.66 1.45 -0.32
CA THR A 20 -7.21 1.26 -0.40
C THR A 20 -6.84 0.80 -1.79
N LEU A 21 -5.86 1.46 -2.39
CA LEU A 21 -5.31 1.04 -3.68
C LEU A 21 -4.17 0.05 -3.44
N GLN A 22 -4.30 -1.13 -4.00
CA GLN A 22 -3.28 -2.17 -3.94
C GLN A 22 -2.66 -2.33 -5.33
N VAL A 23 -1.43 -1.84 -5.49
CA VAL A 23 -0.65 -2.07 -6.71
C VAL A 23 -0.07 -3.47 -6.66
N GLU A 24 -0.39 -4.30 -7.65
CA GLU A 24 0.03 -5.69 -7.74
C GLU A 24 1.27 -5.85 -8.63
N GLU A 25 1.29 -5.15 -9.76
CA GLU A 25 2.40 -5.20 -10.71
C GLU A 25 2.70 -3.82 -11.31
N MET A 26 3.98 -3.54 -11.47
CA MET A 26 4.50 -2.43 -12.27
C MET A 26 5.44 -3.01 -13.31
N LYS A 27 5.15 -2.78 -14.59
CA LYS A 27 5.95 -3.30 -15.70
C LYS A 27 6.20 -2.22 -16.75
N GLN A 28 7.45 -2.04 -17.11
CA GLN A 28 7.80 -1.18 -18.24
C GLN A 28 7.42 -1.84 -19.55
N VAL A 29 6.74 -1.08 -20.40
CA VAL A 29 6.35 -1.47 -21.76
C VAL A 29 6.70 -0.30 -22.68
N GLU A 30 7.80 -0.39 -23.39
CA GLU A 30 8.35 0.71 -24.21
C GLU A 30 8.51 1.99 -23.36
N ASN A 31 7.92 3.10 -23.79
CA ASN A 31 7.94 4.39 -23.08
C ASN A 31 6.80 4.54 -22.05
N TYR A 32 6.19 3.45 -21.64
CA TYR A 32 5.12 3.46 -20.67
C TYR A 32 5.44 2.56 -19.47
N LEU A 33 4.93 2.96 -18.33
CA LEU A 33 4.82 2.11 -17.16
C LEU A 33 3.38 1.61 -17.05
N LYS A 34 3.20 0.32 -17.25
CA LYS A 34 1.95 -0.37 -16.98
C LYS A 34 1.86 -0.63 -15.49
N VAL A 35 0.81 -0.11 -14.85
CA VAL A 35 0.51 -0.33 -13.44
C VAL A 35 -0.82 -1.06 -13.35
N THR A 36 -0.81 -2.23 -12.72
CA THR A 36 -2.02 -3.02 -12.48
C THR A 36 -2.22 -3.26 -11.00
N GLY A 37 -3.47 -3.41 -10.63
CA GLY A 37 -3.82 -3.65 -9.24
C GLY A 37 -5.33 -3.67 -9.01
N LYS A 38 -5.72 -3.41 -7.79
CA LYS A 38 -7.12 -3.36 -7.39
C LYS A 38 -7.37 -2.25 -6.37
N LEU A 39 -8.51 -1.62 -6.49
CA LEU A 39 -9.12 -0.82 -5.45
C LEU A 39 -9.92 -1.77 -4.54
N GLU A 40 -9.55 -1.90 -3.30
CA GLU A 40 -10.37 -2.51 -2.27
C GLU A 40 -11.16 -1.40 -1.57
N PHE A 41 -12.46 -1.56 -1.46
CA PHE A 41 -13.31 -0.58 -0.81
C PHE A 41 -14.27 -1.24 0.17
N ARG A 42 -14.70 -0.48 1.15
CA ARG A 42 -15.67 -0.87 2.16
C ARG A 42 -16.67 0.27 2.40
N VAL A 43 -17.89 -0.09 2.66
CA VAL A 43 -18.97 0.86 2.89
C VAL A 43 -19.78 0.40 4.09
N LEU A 44 -19.93 1.27 5.07
CA LEU A 44 -20.88 1.13 6.16
C LEU A 44 -22.12 1.96 5.81
N TYR A 45 -23.31 1.37 5.91
CA TYR A 45 -24.54 2.00 5.51
C TYR A 45 -25.70 1.57 6.41
N THR A 46 -26.79 2.31 6.37
CA THR A 46 -28.08 1.86 6.91
C THR A 46 -28.88 1.17 5.83
N ALA A 47 -29.47 0.03 6.15
CA ALA A 47 -30.36 -0.67 5.23
C ALA A 47 -31.62 0.15 4.90
N ASP A 48 -32.11 0.01 3.66
CA ASP A 48 -33.37 0.59 3.20
C ASP A 48 -34.58 -0.25 3.67
N GLU A 49 -34.80 -0.17 4.97
CA GLU A 49 -35.84 -0.91 5.67
C GLU A 49 -36.68 0.01 6.57
N THR A 50 -37.88 -0.42 6.99
CA THR A 50 -38.76 0.34 7.90
C THR A 50 -38.05 0.70 9.21
N ILE A 51 -37.18 -0.19 9.71
CA ILE A 51 -36.27 0.05 10.84
C ILE A 51 -34.88 -0.06 10.26
N PRO A 52 -34.21 1.08 10.02
CA PRO A 52 -32.87 1.08 9.41
C PRO A 52 -31.85 0.42 10.33
N GLU A 53 -31.31 -0.70 9.92
CA GLU A 53 -30.21 -1.36 10.62
C GLU A 53 -28.87 -1.06 9.94
N PRO A 54 -27.80 -0.92 10.72
CA PRO A 54 -26.47 -0.77 10.13
C PRO A 54 -26.02 -2.08 9.47
N ALA A 55 -25.44 -1.94 8.28
CA ALA A 55 -24.89 -3.03 7.51
C ALA A 55 -23.59 -2.59 6.81
N SER A 56 -22.79 -3.54 6.37
CA SER A 56 -21.56 -3.28 5.65
C SER A 56 -21.42 -4.11 4.38
N LEU A 57 -20.73 -3.57 3.41
CA LEU A 57 -20.27 -4.29 2.23
C LEU A 57 -18.81 -3.94 1.91
N GLU A 58 -18.16 -4.88 1.28
CA GLU A 58 -16.80 -4.74 0.78
C GLU A 58 -16.78 -5.16 -0.69
N GLY A 59 -15.90 -4.58 -1.45
CA GLY A 59 -15.75 -4.92 -2.84
C GLY A 59 -14.34 -4.66 -3.36
N ARG A 60 -14.10 -5.16 -4.58
CA ARG A 60 -12.82 -5.01 -5.28
C ARG A 60 -13.08 -4.59 -6.71
N ILE A 61 -12.33 -3.62 -7.19
CA ILE A 61 -12.38 -3.14 -8.57
C ILE A 61 -10.97 -3.22 -9.13
N PRO A 62 -10.71 -4.08 -10.14
CA PRO A 62 -9.41 -4.11 -10.78
C PRO A 62 -9.18 -2.83 -11.59
N PHE A 63 -7.93 -2.40 -11.67
CA PHE A 63 -7.51 -1.30 -12.53
C PHE A 63 -6.25 -1.66 -13.32
N GLU A 64 -6.10 -1.02 -14.45
CA GLU A 64 -4.92 -1.06 -15.29
C GLU A 64 -4.71 0.34 -15.88
N GLU A 65 -3.53 0.91 -15.64
CA GLU A 65 -3.18 2.25 -16.13
C GLU A 65 -1.82 2.23 -16.83
N MET A 66 -1.72 3.05 -17.88
CA MET A 66 -0.50 3.24 -18.65
C MET A 66 0.03 4.66 -18.42
N ILE A 67 1.13 4.77 -17.69
CA ILE A 67 1.77 6.05 -17.36
C ILE A 67 2.90 6.29 -18.37
N TYR A 68 2.84 7.41 -19.09
CA TYR A 68 3.89 7.77 -20.03
C TYR A 68 5.16 8.19 -19.26
N LEU A 69 6.29 7.65 -19.68
CA LEU A 69 7.60 7.97 -19.15
C LEU A 69 8.32 8.89 -20.16
N GLU A 70 8.68 10.10 -19.72
CA GLU A 70 9.41 11.05 -20.57
C GLU A 70 10.81 10.54 -20.97
N GLN A 71 11.39 9.70 -20.12
CA GLN A 71 12.67 9.07 -20.34
C GLN A 71 12.60 7.60 -19.95
N GLU A 72 13.41 6.77 -20.62
CA GLU A 72 13.55 5.38 -20.25
C GLU A 72 14.21 5.28 -18.85
N PRO A 73 13.60 4.56 -17.90
CA PRO A 73 14.14 4.44 -16.55
C PRO A 73 15.46 3.66 -16.57
N ASP A 74 16.49 4.26 -15.99
CA ASP A 74 17.82 3.70 -15.83
C ASP A 74 18.03 3.19 -14.39
N GLY A 75 17.07 2.44 -13.87
CA GLY A 75 17.09 1.90 -12.51
C GLY A 75 15.81 1.13 -12.18
N ASN A 76 15.71 0.67 -10.95
CA ASN A 76 14.54 -0.04 -10.45
C ASN A 76 13.42 0.94 -10.09
N LEU A 77 12.23 0.73 -10.64
CA LEU A 77 11.05 1.50 -10.28
C LEU A 77 10.46 0.96 -8.97
N VAL A 78 10.24 1.84 -8.03
CA VAL A 78 9.74 1.52 -6.68
C VAL A 78 8.49 2.33 -6.39
N LEU A 79 7.43 1.66 -5.95
CA LEU A 79 6.24 2.32 -5.44
C LEU A 79 6.59 3.01 -4.10
N LYS A 80 6.38 4.32 -4.02
CA LYS A 80 6.58 5.10 -2.79
C LYS A 80 5.27 5.24 -2.01
N THR A 81 4.23 5.77 -2.66
CA THR A 81 2.89 5.90 -2.08
C THR A 81 1.82 5.57 -3.09
N ALA A 82 0.66 5.16 -2.59
CA ALA A 82 -0.56 4.99 -3.36
C ALA A 82 -1.73 5.47 -2.48
N ASP A 83 -2.08 6.73 -2.65
CA ASP A 83 -3.13 7.39 -1.88
C ASP A 83 -4.45 7.37 -2.64
N VAL A 84 -5.56 7.27 -1.92
CA VAL A 84 -6.89 7.14 -2.50
C VAL A 84 -7.86 8.10 -1.82
N ASP A 85 -8.55 8.89 -2.63
CA ASP A 85 -9.76 9.59 -2.23
C ASP A 85 -10.98 8.88 -2.84
N LEU A 86 -11.84 8.33 -1.98
CA LEU A 86 -12.98 7.52 -2.37
C LEU A 86 -14.29 8.24 -2.08
N THR A 87 -15.12 8.39 -3.09
CA THR A 87 -16.49 8.87 -2.97
C THR A 87 -17.47 7.79 -3.42
N VAL A 88 -18.39 7.42 -2.53
CA VAL A 88 -19.46 6.45 -2.83
C VAL A 88 -20.82 7.12 -2.74
N THR A 89 -21.64 6.98 -3.78
CA THR A 89 -23.00 7.50 -3.82
C THR A 89 -24.00 6.42 -4.20
N VAL A 90 -25.20 6.50 -3.67
CA VAL A 90 -26.29 5.56 -3.97
C VAL A 90 -26.98 5.99 -5.27
N ILE A 91 -27.02 5.11 -6.27
CA ILE A 91 -27.83 5.29 -7.48
C ILE A 91 -29.25 4.80 -7.20
N HIS A 92 -29.38 3.62 -6.65
CA HIS A 92 -30.58 3.02 -6.07
C HIS A 92 -30.14 1.94 -5.05
N SER A 93 -31.09 1.38 -4.29
CA SER A 93 -30.79 0.50 -3.15
C SER A 93 -29.87 -0.71 -3.47
N ARG A 94 -29.81 -1.13 -4.73
CA ARG A 94 -28.97 -2.25 -5.21
C ARG A 94 -27.79 -1.82 -6.08
N LYS A 95 -27.56 -0.50 -6.24
CA LYS A 95 -26.50 -0.01 -7.13
C LYS A 95 -25.82 1.24 -6.57
N LEU A 96 -24.51 1.17 -6.51
CA LEU A 96 -23.64 2.26 -6.05
C LEU A 96 -22.83 2.83 -7.21
N ASN A 97 -22.58 4.13 -7.18
CA ASN A 97 -21.54 4.76 -7.97
C ASN A 97 -20.31 4.94 -7.08
N ILE A 98 -19.18 4.39 -7.50
CA ILE A 98 -17.90 4.49 -6.82
C ILE A 98 -16.98 5.33 -7.69
N LYS A 99 -16.57 6.47 -7.15
CA LYS A 99 -15.56 7.35 -7.76
C LYS A 99 -14.31 7.34 -6.92
N THR A 100 -13.18 7.20 -7.58
CA THR A 100 -11.88 7.17 -6.92
C THR A 100 -10.95 8.13 -7.64
N LEU A 101 -10.30 8.97 -6.86
CA LEU A 101 -9.09 9.67 -7.28
C LEU A 101 -7.92 8.97 -6.62
N ALA A 102 -7.02 8.42 -7.42
CA ALA A 102 -5.84 7.72 -6.92
C ALA A 102 -4.58 8.51 -7.31
N GLU A 103 -3.71 8.74 -6.34
CA GLU A 103 -2.39 9.31 -6.56
C GLU A 103 -1.32 8.26 -6.29
N ILE A 104 -0.55 7.92 -7.32
CA ILE A 104 0.51 6.92 -7.23
C ILE A 104 1.85 7.63 -7.41
N THR A 105 2.69 7.61 -6.40
CA THR A 105 4.05 8.13 -6.46
C THR A 105 5.03 7.00 -6.69
N ILE A 106 5.77 7.09 -7.80
CA ILE A 106 6.77 6.11 -8.20
C ILE A 106 8.13 6.77 -8.15
N GLY A 107 9.08 6.15 -7.47
CA GLY A 107 10.48 6.52 -7.45
C GLY A 107 11.32 5.60 -8.31
N MET A 108 12.47 6.10 -8.76
CA MET A 108 13.50 5.29 -9.39
C MET A 108 14.71 5.19 -8.45
N GLU A 109 15.20 3.98 -8.25
CA GLU A 109 16.37 3.68 -7.44
C GLU A 109 17.44 3.03 -8.32
N LYS A 110 18.63 3.63 -8.34
CA LYS A 110 19.78 3.12 -9.07
C LYS A 110 20.95 2.93 -8.12
N CYS A 111 21.49 1.71 -8.10
CA CYS A 111 22.75 1.45 -7.41
C CYS A 111 23.92 1.79 -8.35
N VAL A 112 24.71 2.77 -7.97
CA VAL A 112 25.91 3.17 -8.71
C VAL A 112 27.12 2.73 -7.91
N GLY A 113 28.03 2.00 -8.55
CA GLY A 113 29.35 1.72 -7.99
C GLY A 113 30.30 2.87 -8.27
N GLU A 114 30.89 3.43 -7.24
CA GLU A 114 31.93 4.44 -7.37
C GLU A 114 33.27 3.88 -6.89
N GLU A 115 34.33 4.15 -7.66
CA GLU A 115 35.68 3.83 -7.24
C GLU A 115 36.26 5.02 -6.45
N LEU A 116 36.61 4.75 -5.20
CA LEU A 116 37.23 5.76 -4.34
C LEU A 116 38.71 5.44 -4.12
N THR A 117 39.55 6.47 -4.23
CA THR A 117 40.97 6.34 -3.90
C THR A 117 41.10 6.27 -2.38
N THR A 118 41.54 5.14 -1.87
CA THR A 118 41.72 4.89 -0.43
C THR A 118 43.15 5.13 0.04
N ASP A 119 44.11 4.92 -0.84
CA ASP A 119 45.54 5.19 -0.55
C ASP A 119 46.32 5.46 -1.84
N ILE A 120 47.49 6.04 -1.68
CA ILE A 120 48.45 6.33 -2.74
C ILE A 120 49.81 5.75 -2.31
N GLU A 121 50.34 4.87 -3.13
CA GLU A 121 51.69 4.32 -2.96
C GLU A 121 52.60 4.76 -4.12
N GLY A 122 53.86 5.04 -3.85
CA GLY A 122 54.84 5.46 -4.87
C GLY A 122 56.27 5.32 -4.38
N GLU A 123 57.24 5.29 -5.32
CA GLU A 123 58.68 5.17 -5.04
C GLU A 123 59.24 6.40 -4.33
N ASN A 124 58.58 7.55 -4.44
CA ASN A 124 59.00 8.81 -3.79
C ASN A 124 58.13 9.08 -2.55
N PRO A 125 58.65 9.77 -1.50
CA PRO A 125 57.87 10.15 -0.36
C PRO A 125 56.69 11.05 -0.76
N VAL A 126 55.48 10.60 -0.47
CA VAL A 126 54.24 11.29 -0.80
C VAL A 126 53.64 11.88 0.47
N PHE A 127 53.34 13.18 0.43
CA PHE A 127 52.54 13.81 1.49
C PHE A 127 51.07 13.58 1.19
N LYS A 128 50.36 12.87 2.07
CA LYS A 128 48.92 12.60 1.93
C LYS A 128 48.12 13.16 3.09
N LYS A 129 46.94 13.65 2.80
CA LYS A 129 45.91 14.01 3.78
C LYS A 129 44.70 13.09 3.58
N THR A 130 44.38 12.36 4.61
CA THR A 130 43.21 11.48 4.61
C THR A 130 42.04 12.15 5.34
N LYS A 131 40.83 11.87 4.91
CA LYS A 131 39.59 12.26 5.55
C LYS A 131 38.71 11.02 5.68
N GLU A 132 38.12 10.80 6.84
CA GLU A 132 37.12 9.77 7.01
C GLU A 132 35.75 10.27 6.48
N GLU A 133 35.12 9.47 5.64
CA GLU A 133 33.77 9.73 5.12
C GLU A 133 32.87 8.52 5.44
N GLU A 134 31.71 8.82 5.97
CA GLU A 134 30.69 7.78 6.17
C GLU A 134 29.90 7.58 4.88
N LEU A 135 29.94 6.38 4.34
CA LEU A 135 29.22 6.00 3.14
C LEU A 135 28.04 5.08 3.51
N LEU A 136 26.87 5.41 2.99
CA LEU A 136 25.70 4.55 3.10
C LEU A 136 25.71 3.53 1.96
N LYS A 137 25.61 2.26 2.32
CA LYS A 137 25.49 1.16 1.36
C LYS A 137 24.16 0.44 1.57
N VAL A 138 23.45 0.18 0.46
CA VAL A 138 22.30 -0.73 0.52
C VAL A 138 22.81 -2.13 0.84
N PHE A 139 22.45 -2.65 1.99
CA PHE A 139 22.83 -3.98 2.46
C PHE A 139 21.94 -5.05 1.85
N ALA A 140 20.63 -4.87 1.94
CA ALA A 140 19.64 -5.76 1.39
C ALA A 140 18.35 -5.00 1.09
N THR A 141 17.59 -5.51 0.13
CA THR A 141 16.22 -5.11 -0.14
C THR A 141 15.37 -6.36 -0.26
N GLY A 142 14.18 -6.35 0.30
CA GLY A 142 13.27 -7.48 0.22
C GLY A 142 11.82 -7.05 0.40
N LYS A 143 10.90 -7.94 0.01
CA LYS A 143 9.47 -7.80 0.26
C LYS A 143 8.97 -9.15 0.77
N ASP A 144 8.26 -9.12 1.88
CA ASP A 144 7.64 -10.31 2.42
C ASP A 144 6.23 -10.01 2.91
N THR A 145 5.45 -11.06 3.14
CA THR A 145 4.07 -10.97 3.58
C THR A 145 3.88 -11.80 4.83
N TYR A 146 3.56 -11.13 5.93
CA TYR A 146 3.31 -11.77 7.21
C TYR A 146 1.81 -11.88 7.47
N ARG A 147 1.38 -13.03 8.01
CA ARG A 147 0.02 -13.24 8.49
C ARG A 147 0.02 -13.20 10.00
N ILE A 148 -0.71 -12.22 10.55
CA ILE A 148 -0.95 -12.13 11.98
C ILE A 148 -2.35 -12.64 12.26
N LYS A 149 -2.47 -13.53 13.27
CA LYS A 149 -3.75 -14.03 13.74
C LYS A 149 -3.73 -13.94 15.27
N GLU A 150 -4.70 -13.24 15.82
CA GLU A 150 -4.87 -13.06 17.26
C GLU A 150 -6.31 -13.35 17.65
N GLU A 151 -6.50 -13.98 18.80
CA GLU A 151 -7.79 -14.20 19.42
C GLU A 151 -7.97 -13.25 20.60
N VAL A 152 -8.98 -12.39 20.54
CA VAL A 152 -9.29 -11.46 21.61
C VAL A 152 -10.53 -11.93 22.35
N SER A 153 -10.37 -12.29 23.63
CA SER A 153 -11.50 -12.64 24.50
C SER A 153 -12.05 -11.40 25.19
N LEU A 154 -13.36 -11.22 25.11
CA LEU A 154 -14.05 -10.17 25.86
C LEU A 154 -14.16 -10.58 27.34
N SER A 155 -13.95 -9.61 28.23
CA SER A 155 -14.20 -9.83 29.67
C SER A 155 -15.69 -10.11 29.91
N GLY A 156 -16.01 -11.02 30.83
CA GLY A 156 -17.38 -11.44 31.12
C GLY A 156 -18.35 -10.32 31.60
N THR A 157 -17.85 -9.09 31.75
CA THR A 157 -18.66 -7.90 32.08
C THR A 157 -19.13 -7.12 30.85
N LYS A 158 -18.69 -7.50 29.65
CA LYS A 158 -19.09 -6.87 28.39
C LYS A 158 -20.14 -7.72 27.68
N GLU A 159 -21.03 -7.04 26.95
CA GLU A 159 -22.00 -7.68 26.08
C GLU A 159 -21.30 -8.49 24.97
N ASN A 160 -21.96 -9.54 24.52
CA ASN A 160 -21.48 -10.36 23.42
C ASN A 160 -21.46 -9.58 22.10
N ILE A 161 -20.43 -9.83 21.29
CA ILE A 161 -20.38 -9.29 19.93
C ILE A 161 -21.36 -10.07 19.07
N GLY A 162 -22.33 -9.38 18.46
CA GLY A 162 -23.24 -9.95 17.47
C GLY A 162 -22.61 -9.99 16.09
N THR A 163 -22.35 -8.82 15.51
CA THR A 163 -21.80 -8.68 14.15
C THR A 163 -20.73 -7.61 14.14
N ILE A 164 -19.64 -7.88 13.45
CA ILE A 164 -18.60 -6.89 13.18
C ILE A 164 -18.95 -6.21 11.85
N LEU A 165 -19.20 -4.91 11.90
CA LEU A 165 -19.56 -4.10 10.73
C LEU A 165 -18.39 -3.35 10.14
N TRP A 166 -17.41 -3.00 10.96
CA TRP A 166 -16.25 -2.23 10.57
C TRP A 166 -15.05 -2.58 11.44
N THR A 167 -13.90 -2.73 10.81
CA THR A 167 -12.61 -2.89 11.48
C THR A 167 -11.60 -1.95 10.86
N ASP A 168 -10.69 -1.46 11.65
CA ASP A 168 -9.56 -0.69 11.17
C ASP A 168 -8.26 -1.21 11.79
N VAL A 169 -7.22 -1.27 10.96
CA VAL A 169 -5.90 -1.76 11.38
C VAL A 169 -4.85 -0.80 10.89
N THR A 170 -4.08 -0.26 11.82
CA THR A 170 -2.98 0.64 11.50
C THR A 170 -1.66 -0.06 11.79
N GLY A 171 -0.78 -0.10 10.80
CA GLY A 171 0.59 -0.59 10.99
C GLY A 171 1.41 0.41 11.81
N GLY A 172 2.13 -0.08 12.81
CA GLY A 172 3.12 0.71 13.53
C GLY A 172 4.46 0.77 12.79
N LYS A 173 5.43 1.45 13.39
CA LYS A 173 6.81 1.46 12.90
C LYS A 173 7.43 0.07 13.12
N ALA A 174 8.01 -0.50 12.07
CA ALA A 174 8.79 -1.72 12.19
C ALA A 174 10.19 -1.39 12.74
N ASP A 175 10.60 -2.08 13.80
CA ASP A 175 11.97 -2.06 14.29
C ASP A 175 12.74 -3.22 13.64
N THR A 176 13.85 -2.88 13.00
CA THR A 176 14.67 -3.87 12.29
C THR A 176 16.02 -4.04 12.98
N GLN A 177 16.49 -5.27 13.08
CA GLN A 177 17.80 -5.61 13.60
C GLN A 177 18.53 -6.52 12.63
N ILE A 178 19.82 -6.27 12.45
CA ILE A 178 20.68 -7.14 11.65
C ILE A 178 21.17 -8.28 12.55
N GLY A 179 20.74 -9.49 12.28
CA GLY A 179 21.29 -10.72 12.89
C GLY A 179 22.58 -11.15 12.23
N THR A 180 23.14 -12.27 12.66
CA THR A 180 24.42 -12.76 12.16
C THR A 180 24.33 -13.19 10.69
N ASP A 181 23.20 -13.77 10.28
CA ASP A 181 22.96 -14.27 8.94
C ASP A 181 21.58 -13.88 8.35
N GLU A 182 20.80 -13.07 9.10
CA GLU A 182 19.44 -12.71 8.73
C GLU A 182 19.05 -11.31 9.26
N LEU A 183 18.10 -10.69 8.59
CA LEU A 183 17.46 -9.46 9.04
C LEU A 183 16.25 -9.84 9.92
N LEU A 184 16.28 -9.44 11.18
CA LEU A 184 15.17 -9.61 12.11
C LEU A 184 14.27 -8.38 12.06
N ILE A 185 12.95 -8.58 11.97
CA ILE A 185 11.93 -7.54 11.92
C ILE A 185 10.98 -7.69 13.09
#